data_d9e34c466a4e6fc3048949cd4856b990
#
_entry.id   d9e34c466a4e6fc3048949cd4856b990
#
_cell.length_a   1.000
_cell.length_b   1.000
_cell.length_c   1.000
_cell.angle_alpha   90.00
_cell.angle_beta   90.00
_cell.angle_gamma   90.00
#
_symmetry.space_group_name_H-M   'P 1'
#
loop_
_entity.id
_entity.type
_entity.pdbx_description
1 polymer ?
#
loop_
_entity_poly.entity_id
_entity_poly.type
_entity_poly.pdbx_seq_one_letter_code
_entity_poly.pdbx_strand_id
1 'polypeptide(L)'
;MKKRVIGFAVAALAVGCATAALQPMPAGKLPDPTGLAINKGREIAFVNPLPRMRCGKVQCGTYNNWELAFPGVLTTAGADFGNALWSLRKVVWADRRLVFVDGRTLVCQLNWIRDHIHQMKGYRHWEYDLTSFLDFILDTQRADGQFYELIKQLDDFHWTFVPPDCRILYPEDNQSLVRLELEADIEYLMVEGCLQAWRVTGDDAWLRRALPRLEKGIDYMTRDPKRWDAAHGLCKRPYTIDTWDFTNDPRSGGNRSVVLTEPMAIMHGDNSGVYQAMNQLAWINERFGNAAKAASWRARAEALKANMFKHLWNGTFFCHQLPLNCEPLDAHEKERLSLSMAYALNRDILTTEQKRGVVAEYKARRKTTKGFSEWFTIDPAYSPSFKGNPPGRYVNGALSPFTAGELAKGAFECGEEAYGWDILDRVAKMVKRDDGKLYFLYDPVTGQPQGGGPSAWGAAAVLSAVDEGLAGVQDLDVQYRKIRFAPRWAVTPFAEGRYLTGYEASHKTVDVRWIFTDKGFRYHLRSPAQTVQAHLLVPSGKTPKALRVNGREMAFVLSTVGESRYVDAAVTPQDGVADFEVFY
;
A
#
# COMPACT_ATOMS: atom_id res chain seq x y z
N MET A 1 63.53 -29.62 5.94
CA MET A 1 62.10 -29.23 6.23
C MET A 1 61.48 -28.69 4.94
N LYS A 2 60.78 -29.54 4.19
CA LYS A 2 60.10 -29.14 2.95
C LYS A 2 58.64 -28.81 3.25
N LYS A 3 58.24 -27.54 3.06
CA LYS A 3 56.83 -27.10 3.12
C LYS A 3 56.12 -27.56 1.85
N ARG A 4 55.12 -28.42 2.00
CA ARG A 4 54.16 -28.73 0.93
C ARG A 4 53.12 -27.64 0.89
N VAL A 5 53.01 -26.94 -0.25
CA VAL A 5 51.94 -26.04 -0.59
C VAL A 5 50.85 -26.90 -1.23
N ILE A 6 49.70 -27.00 -0.60
CA ILE A 6 48.50 -27.63 -1.18
C ILE A 6 47.76 -26.53 -1.92
N GLY A 7 47.81 -26.57 -3.24
CA GLY A 7 47.00 -25.70 -4.09
C GLY A 7 45.57 -26.22 -4.15
N PHE A 8 44.61 -25.46 -3.65
CA PHE A 8 43.20 -25.69 -3.93
C PHE A 8 42.89 -25.09 -5.31
N ALA A 9 42.62 -25.96 -6.25
CA ALA A 9 42.02 -25.56 -7.51
C ALA A 9 40.55 -25.25 -7.26
N VAL A 10 40.17 -23.97 -7.28
CA VAL A 10 38.78 -23.54 -7.31
C VAL A 10 38.27 -23.76 -8.73
N ALA A 11 37.55 -24.84 -8.95
CA ALA A 11 36.76 -25.01 -10.16
C ALA A 11 35.64 -23.98 -10.15
N ALA A 12 35.79 -22.92 -10.92
CA ALA A 12 34.70 -22.00 -11.21
C ALA A 12 33.65 -22.74 -12.05
N LEU A 13 32.62 -23.27 -11.39
CA LEU A 13 31.40 -23.65 -12.09
C LEU A 13 30.74 -22.33 -12.55
N ALA A 14 30.96 -21.99 -13.80
CA ALA A 14 30.16 -21.03 -14.52
C ALA A 14 28.76 -21.64 -14.67
N VAL A 15 27.91 -21.45 -13.65
CA VAL A 15 26.46 -21.63 -13.82
C VAL A 15 26.01 -20.50 -14.74
N GLY A 16 25.93 -20.82 -16.02
CA GLY A 16 25.28 -19.94 -16.98
C GLY A 16 23.84 -19.70 -16.51
N CYS A 17 23.60 -18.58 -15.82
CA CYS A 17 22.29 -18.02 -15.72
C CYS A 17 21.85 -17.69 -17.15
N ALA A 18 21.17 -18.61 -17.80
CA ALA A 18 20.39 -18.30 -18.97
C ALA A 18 19.35 -17.27 -18.46
N THR A 19 19.68 -16.00 -18.61
CA THR A 19 18.70 -14.93 -18.58
C THR A 19 17.69 -15.30 -19.66
N ALA A 20 16.60 -16.00 -19.28
CA ALA A 20 15.44 -16.01 -20.11
C ALA A 20 15.08 -14.53 -20.24
N ALA A 21 15.58 -13.89 -21.32
CA ALA A 21 15.10 -12.58 -21.71
C ALA A 21 13.58 -12.68 -21.58
N LEU A 22 12.98 -11.75 -20.84
CA LEU A 22 11.54 -11.57 -20.90
C LEU A 22 11.25 -11.58 -22.38
N GLN A 23 10.65 -12.66 -22.85
CA GLN A 23 10.11 -12.61 -24.19
C GLN A 23 9.18 -11.40 -24.17
N PRO A 24 9.43 -10.38 -24.97
CA PRO A 24 8.47 -9.32 -25.11
C PRO A 24 7.16 -10.04 -25.37
N MET A 25 6.15 -9.79 -24.54
CA MET A 25 4.82 -10.32 -24.80
C MET A 25 4.61 -10.13 -26.29
N PRO A 26 4.34 -11.18 -27.06
CA PRO A 26 4.27 -11.05 -28.50
C PRO A 26 3.40 -9.82 -28.78
N ALA A 27 3.94 -8.89 -29.53
CA ALA A 27 3.19 -7.71 -29.96
C ALA A 27 2.11 -8.24 -30.90
N GLY A 28 1.11 -8.90 -30.29
CA GLY A 28 -0.07 -9.37 -31.00
C GLY A 28 -0.62 -8.13 -31.65
N LYS A 29 -0.75 -8.16 -32.96
CA LYS A 29 -1.49 -7.12 -33.68
C LYS A 29 -2.82 -7.02 -32.96
N LEU A 30 -3.01 -5.93 -32.20
CA LEU A 30 -4.33 -5.66 -31.67
C LEU A 30 -5.26 -5.57 -32.86
N PRO A 31 -6.35 -6.33 -32.88
CA PRO A 31 -7.35 -6.11 -33.91
C PRO A 31 -7.76 -4.64 -33.81
N ASP A 32 -7.67 -3.94 -34.90
CA ASP A 32 -8.16 -2.57 -34.99
C ASP A 32 -9.40 -2.55 -35.91
N PRO A 33 -10.54 -2.99 -35.41
CA PRO A 33 -11.77 -3.01 -36.22
C PRO A 33 -12.34 -1.61 -36.44
N THR A 34 -11.82 -0.58 -35.78
CA THR A 34 -12.39 0.76 -35.77
C THR A 34 -11.47 1.83 -36.35
N GLY A 35 -10.25 1.49 -36.71
CA GLY A 35 -9.23 2.45 -37.15
C GLY A 35 -8.61 3.22 -35.96
N LEU A 36 -8.86 2.84 -34.71
CA LEU A 36 -8.15 3.33 -33.53
C LEU A 36 -6.87 2.50 -33.34
N ALA A 37 -5.92 2.62 -34.24
CA ALA A 37 -4.66 1.90 -34.16
C ALA A 37 -3.81 2.44 -33.00
N ILE A 38 -3.35 1.56 -32.14
CA ILE A 38 -2.28 1.89 -31.17
C ILE A 38 -0.99 2.02 -31.99
N ASN A 39 -0.39 3.19 -31.95
CA ASN A 39 0.77 3.51 -32.78
C ASN A 39 1.99 2.69 -32.34
N LYS A 40 2.48 1.85 -33.23
CA LYS A 40 3.59 0.95 -32.98
C LYS A 40 4.89 1.73 -32.89
N GLY A 41 5.62 1.56 -31.80
CA GLY A 41 6.94 2.15 -31.60
C GLY A 41 6.95 3.48 -30.87
N ARG A 42 5.79 4.00 -30.42
CA ARG A 42 5.69 5.18 -29.57
C ARG A 42 5.00 4.90 -28.24
N GLU A 43 4.79 3.65 -27.92
CA GLU A 43 4.11 3.24 -26.68
C GLU A 43 4.97 3.60 -25.47
N ILE A 44 4.38 4.29 -24.52
CA ILE A 44 4.94 4.45 -23.18
C ILE A 44 4.65 3.17 -22.42
N ALA A 45 5.68 2.46 -22.00
CA ALA A 45 5.52 1.25 -21.21
C ALA A 45 5.81 1.53 -19.73
N PHE A 46 4.79 1.41 -18.90
CA PHE A 46 4.93 1.40 -17.45
C PHE A 46 4.84 -0.06 -16.96
N VAL A 47 5.83 -0.51 -16.23
CA VAL A 47 5.91 -1.92 -15.84
C VAL A 47 5.87 -2.07 -14.34
N ASN A 48 4.89 -2.79 -13.88
CA ASN A 48 4.76 -3.35 -12.56
C ASN A 48 4.13 -4.75 -12.71
N PRO A 49 4.75 -5.86 -12.38
CA PRO A 49 5.97 -6.00 -11.59
C PRO A 49 7.27 -5.80 -12.35
N LEU A 50 8.37 -5.96 -11.64
CA LEU A 50 9.69 -6.08 -12.24
C LEU A 50 9.79 -7.39 -13.04
N PRO A 51 10.67 -7.43 -14.07
CA PRO A 51 10.93 -8.66 -14.81
C PRO A 51 11.32 -9.81 -13.89
N ARG A 52 10.93 -11.01 -14.27
CA ARG A 52 11.27 -12.22 -13.56
C ARG A 52 12.75 -12.33 -13.32
N MET A 53 13.14 -12.28 -12.07
CA MET A 53 14.47 -12.70 -11.65
C MET A 53 14.39 -14.14 -11.18
N ARG A 54 14.78 -15.06 -12.05
CA ARG A 54 15.09 -16.43 -11.64
C ARG A 54 16.45 -16.46 -10.95
N CYS A 55 16.56 -15.77 -9.87
CA CYS A 55 17.64 -15.98 -8.95
C CYS A 55 17.12 -16.98 -7.94
N GLY A 56 17.65 -18.16 -7.95
CA GLY A 56 17.57 -19.02 -6.78
C GLY A 56 17.91 -18.20 -5.53
N LYS A 57 17.86 -18.74 -4.38
CA LYS A 57 18.10 -18.19 -3.03
C LYS A 57 19.18 -17.11 -2.87
N VAL A 58 19.75 -16.61 -3.96
CA VAL A 58 20.82 -15.62 -3.97
C VAL A 58 20.18 -14.25 -4.08
N GLN A 59 20.50 -13.41 -3.14
CA GLN A 59 20.37 -11.98 -3.27
C GLN A 59 20.99 -11.56 -4.59
N CYS A 60 20.19 -11.20 -5.52
CA CYS A 60 20.72 -10.65 -6.73
C CYS A 60 21.02 -9.19 -6.48
N GLY A 61 22.23 -8.91 -6.09
CA GLY A 61 22.78 -7.57 -6.07
C GLY A 61 22.92 -6.93 -7.45
N THR A 62 22.28 -7.49 -8.46
CA THR A 62 22.43 -7.09 -9.85
C THR A 62 21.21 -6.34 -10.34
N TYR A 63 20.90 -5.21 -9.70
CA TYR A 63 19.95 -4.24 -10.25
C TYR A 63 20.23 -3.88 -11.71
N ASN A 64 21.49 -3.88 -12.12
CA ASN A 64 21.94 -3.56 -13.46
C ASN A 64 21.37 -4.49 -14.54
N ASN A 65 21.14 -5.76 -14.22
CA ASN A 65 20.55 -6.70 -15.17
C ASN A 65 19.07 -6.43 -15.45
N TRP A 66 18.41 -5.73 -14.57
CA TRP A 66 17.01 -5.37 -14.72
C TRP A 66 16.84 -4.15 -15.63
N GLU A 67 17.76 -3.22 -15.56
CA GLU A 67 17.79 -2.08 -16.47
C GLU A 67 17.97 -2.52 -17.92
N LEU A 68 18.72 -3.60 -18.13
CA LEU A 68 18.94 -4.21 -19.44
C LEU A 68 17.76 -5.06 -19.92
N ALA A 69 16.93 -5.60 -19.01
CA ALA A 69 15.78 -6.41 -19.33
C ALA A 69 14.55 -5.60 -19.79
N PHE A 70 14.58 -4.28 -19.62
CA PHE A 70 13.61 -3.34 -20.17
C PHE A 70 14.21 -2.64 -21.38
N PRO A 71 14.07 -3.20 -22.59
CA PRO A 71 14.33 -2.41 -23.77
C PRO A 71 13.34 -1.24 -23.73
N GLY A 72 13.86 -0.04 -23.58
CA GLY A 72 13.07 1.15 -23.40
C GLY A 72 12.12 1.39 -24.56
N VAL A 73 10.88 1.05 -24.36
CA VAL A 73 9.78 1.54 -25.16
C VAL A 73 9.09 2.68 -24.39
N LEU A 74 9.88 3.47 -23.68
CA LEU A 74 9.42 4.72 -23.11
C LEU A 74 9.56 5.77 -24.19
N THR A 75 8.45 6.32 -24.63
CA THR A 75 8.51 7.54 -25.43
C THR A 75 9.16 8.65 -24.62
N THR A 76 9.79 9.59 -25.28
CA THR A 76 10.45 10.72 -24.60
C THR A 76 9.51 11.45 -23.63
N ALA A 77 8.22 11.51 -23.92
CA ALA A 77 7.22 12.18 -23.09
C ALA A 77 6.93 11.47 -21.76
N GLY A 78 7.04 10.13 -21.70
CA GLY A 78 6.76 9.36 -20.50
C GLY A 78 8.01 8.83 -19.77
N ALA A 79 9.19 9.06 -20.33
CA ALA A 79 10.43 8.47 -19.84
C ALA A 79 10.72 8.83 -18.37
N ASP A 80 10.53 10.08 -17.99
CA ASP A 80 10.78 10.54 -16.61
C ASP A 80 9.86 9.85 -15.61
N PHE A 81 8.57 9.71 -15.91
CA PHE A 81 7.62 9.02 -15.05
C PHE A 81 7.94 7.52 -14.96
N GLY A 82 8.21 6.87 -16.09
CA GLY A 82 8.61 5.47 -16.12
C GLY A 82 9.91 5.20 -15.33
N ASN A 83 10.91 6.08 -15.48
CA ASN A 83 12.17 5.99 -14.72
C ASN A 83 11.94 6.18 -13.21
N ALA A 84 11.03 7.07 -12.82
CA ALA A 84 10.65 7.23 -11.42
C ALA A 84 10.01 5.96 -10.86
N LEU A 85 9.06 5.34 -11.59
CA LEU A 85 8.45 4.08 -11.16
C LEU A 85 9.49 2.95 -11.03
N TRP A 86 10.44 2.90 -11.96
CA TRP A 86 11.55 1.95 -11.88
C TRP A 86 12.41 2.17 -10.63
N SER A 87 12.73 3.42 -10.33
CA SER A 87 13.49 3.78 -9.14
C SER A 87 12.75 3.42 -7.84
N LEU A 88 11.44 3.67 -7.79
CA LEU A 88 10.60 3.28 -6.64
C LEU A 88 10.64 1.76 -6.39
N ARG A 89 10.64 0.95 -7.45
CA ARG A 89 10.77 -0.51 -7.32
C ARG A 89 12.12 -0.90 -6.73
N LYS A 90 13.21 -0.25 -7.17
CA LYS A 90 14.55 -0.47 -6.60
C LYS A 90 14.58 -0.14 -5.12
N VAL A 91 13.92 0.95 -4.71
CA VAL A 91 13.82 1.34 -3.29
C VAL A 91 13.11 0.26 -2.47
N VAL A 92 11.98 -0.25 -2.95
CA VAL A 92 11.27 -1.34 -2.25
C VAL A 92 12.11 -2.62 -2.21
N TRP A 93 12.76 -2.96 -3.31
CA TRP A 93 13.61 -4.15 -3.38
C TRP A 93 14.80 -4.08 -2.43
N ALA A 94 15.36 -2.91 -2.20
CA ALA A 94 16.54 -2.73 -1.36
C ALA A 94 16.29 -3.08 0.13
N ASP A 95 15.03 -3.06 0.57
CA ASP A 95 14.65 -3.41 1.94
C ASP A 95 14.48 -4.93 2.16
N ARG A 96 14.53 -5.74 1.09
CA ARG A 96 14.41 -7.21 1.18
C ARG A 96 15.56 -7.83 1.98
N ARG A 97 15.21 -8.66 2.94
CA ARG A 97 16.16 -9.34 3.84
C ARG A 97 15.80 -10.80 4.01
N LEU A 98 16.81 -11.60 4.26
CA LEU A 98 16.67 -12.98 4.72
C LEU A 98 17.05 -13.01 6.21
N VAL A 99 16.14 -13.50 7.03
CA VAL A 99 16.34 -13.65 8.47
C VAL A 99 16.29 -15.14 8.81
N PHE A 100 17.29 -15.62 9.53
CA PHE A 100 17.35 -16.99 10.04
C PHE A 100 16.99 -16.93 11.52
N VAL A 101 15.93 -17.62 11.91
CA VAL A 101 15.46 -17.66 13.29
C VAL A 101 14.64 -18.93 13.54
N ASP A 102 14.87 -19.59 14.67
CA ASP A 102 14.13 -20.79 15.10
C ASP A 102 14.08 -21.89 14.03
N GLY A 103 15.24 -22.14 13.38
CA GLY A 103 15.38 -23.12 12.29
C GLY A 103 14.64 -22.76 11.00
N ARG A 104 14.13 -21.55 10.86
CA ARG A 104 13.39 -21.05 9.68
C ARG A 104 14.18 -19.99 8.95
N THR A 105 13.98 -19.92 7.63
CA THR A 105 14.41 -18.80 6.80
C THR A 105 13.21 -17.95 6.45
N LEU A 106 13.24 -16.70 6.84
CA LEU A 106 12.14 -15.76 6.61
C LEU A 106 12.53 -14.74 5.56
N VAL A 107 11.62 -14.40 4.66
CA VAL A 107 11.74 -13.29 3.73
C VAL A 107 11.01 -12.09 4.32
N CYS A 108 11.76 -11.05 4.70
CA CYS A 108 11.23 -9.84 5.30
C CYS A 108 11.48 -8.62 4.41
N GLN A 109 10.56 -7.66 4.45
CA GLN A 109 10.81 -6.29 3.99
C GLN A 109 11.00 -5.43 5.24
N LEU A 110 12.23 -5.05 5.55
CA LEU A 110 12.66 -4.68 6.89
C LEU A 110 12.33 -5.77 7.94
N ASN A 111 12.71 -5.54 9.18
CA ASN A 111 12.47 -6.50 10.26
C ASN A 111 11.21 -6.16 11.08
N TRP A 112 10.45 -5.15 10.66
CA TRP A 112 9.20 -4.71 11.27
C TRP A 112 8.02 -5.24 10.48
N ILE A 113 7.06 -5.88 11.15
CA ILE A 113 5.87 -6.41 10.47
C ILE A 113 5.01 -5.30 9.85
N ARG A 114 4.97 -4.12 10.46
CA ARG A 114 4.31 -2.94 9.89
C ARG A 114 4.89 -2.57 8.54
N ASP A 115 6.22 -2.39 8.48
CA ASP A 115 6.92 -2.05 7.26
C ASP A 115 6.74 -3.13 6.20
N HIS A 116 6.87 -4.40 6.60
CA HIS A 116 6.67 -5.54 5.73
C HIS A 116 5.30 -5.52 5.06
N ILE A 117 4.21 -5.28 5.81
CA ILE A 117 2.85 -5.30 5.28
C ILE A 117 2.57 -4.05 4.42
N HIS A 118 2.99 -2.87 4.85
CA HIS A 118 2.84 -1.67 4.01
C HIS A 118 3.63 -1.75 2.72
N GLN A 119 4.85 -2.31 2.76
CA GLN A 119 5.66 -2.52 1.57
C GLN A 119 5.12 -3.62 0.66
N MET A 120 4.28 -4.54 1.18
CA MET A 120 3.62 -5.59 0.38
C MET A 120 2.75 -4.99 -0.73
N LYS A 121 2.23 -3.81 -0.58
CA LYS A 121 1.52 -3.06 -1.64
C LYS A 121 2.36 -2.90 -2.91
N GLY A 122 3.68 -2.90 -2.78
CA GLY A 122 4.63 -2.89 -3.89
C GLY A 122 5.21 -4.26 -4.20
N TYR A 123 5.88 -4.91 -3.24
CA TYR A 123 6.66 -6.12 -3.53
C TYR A 123 5.82 -7.38 -3.82
N ARG A 124 4.55 -7.43 -3.48
CA ARG A 124 3.64 -8.54 -3.82
C ARG A 124 3.62 -8.86 -5.32
N HIS A 125 4.05 -7.92 -6.14
CA HIS A 125 4.07 -8.09 -7.59
C HIS A 125 5.25 -8.93 -8.08
N TRP A 126 6.32 -9.04 -7.31
CA TRP A 126 7.56 -9.73 -7.73
C TRP A 126 8.16 -10.69 -6.69
N GLU A 127 7.72 -10.65 -5.43
CA GLU A 127 8.21 -11.56 -4.40
C GLU A 127 7.50 -12.93 -4.51
N TYR A 128 8.29 -13.99 -4.36
CA TYR A 128 7.78 -15.35 -4.38
C TYR A 128 7.38 -15.84 -3.00
N ASP A 129 8.09 -15.43 -1.96
CA ASP A 129 7.80 -15.78 -0.59
C ASP A 129 7.09 -14.62 0.12
N LEU A 130 5.79 -14.71 0.16
CA LEU A 130 4.92 -13.72 0.78
C LEU A 130 4.45 -14.15 2.17
N THR A 131 4.75 -15.38 2.60
CA THR A 131 4.11 -15.99 3.77
C THR A 131 5.06 -16.33 4.90
N SER A 132 6.35 -16.58 4.66
CA SER A 132 7.27 -17.09 5.69
C SER A 132 7.36 -16.19 6.93
N PHE A 133 7.41 -14.86 6.75
CA PHE A 133 7.43 -13.93 7.88
C PHE A 133 6.05 -13.84 8.55
N LEU A 134 4.97 -13.81 7.78
CA LEU A 134 3.61 -13.82 8.34
C LEU A 134 3.35 -15.09 9.14
N ASP A 135 3.75 -16.26 8.63
CA ASP A 135 3.62 -17.55 9.33
C ASP A 135 4.39 -17.54 10.65
N PHE A 136 5.60 -16.99 10.67
CA PHE A 136 6.38 -16.90 11.89
C PHE A 136 5.69 -16.03 12.95
N ILE A 137 5.14 -14.88 12.56
CA ILE A 137 4.38 -14.00 13.46
C ILE A 137 3.05 -14.65 13.91
N LEU A 138 2.35 -15.35 13.01
CA LEU A 138 1.15 -16.10 13.35
C LEU A 138 1.44 -17.20 14.36
N ASP A 139 2.50 -17.98 14.15
CA ASP A 139 2.86 -19.13 15.00
C ASP A 139 3.31 -18.71 16.39
N THR A 140 3.89 -17.53 16.53
CA THR A 140 4.35 -16.97 17.81
C THR A 140 3.31 -16.10 18.50
N GLN A 141 2.06 -16.02 18.00
CA GLN A 141 1.00 -15.19 18.60
C GLN A 141 0.85 -15.43 20.11
N ARG A 142 0.81 -14.36 20.88
CA ARG A 142 0.64 -14.39 22.33
C ARG A 142 -0.71 -14.98 22.75
N ALA A 143 -0.76 -15.47 23.99
CA ALA A 143 -1.97 -16.07 24.56
C ALA A 143 -3.16 -15.10 24.63
N ASP A 144 -2.90 -13.80 24.80
CA ASP A 144 -3.91 -12.74 24.82
C ASP A 144 -4.42 -12.34 23.43
N GLY A 145 -3.73 -12.73 22.36
CA GLY A 145 -4.08 -12.42 20.97
C GLY A 145 -3.17 -11.41 20.28
N GLN A 146 -2.28 -10.77 21.02
CA GLN A 146 -1.29 -9.86 20.43
C GLN A 146 -0.34 -10.61 19.49
N PHE A 147 0.08 -9.93 18.42
CA PHE A 147 1.18 -10.39 17.58
C PHE A 147 2.47 -9.67 17.97
N TYR A 148 3.60 -10.36 17.82
CA TYR A 148 4.90 -9.69 17.83
C TYR A 148 5.07 -8.86 16.55
N GLU A 149 5.93 -7.86 16.60
CA GLU A 149 6.01 -6.88 15.50
C GLU A 149 7.39 -6.72 14.89
N LEU A 150 8.44 -7.15 15.60
CA LEU A 150 9.80 -6.81 15.25
C LEU A 150 10.73 -7.98 15.52
N ILE A 151 11.58 -8.34 14.52
CA ILE A 151 12.75 -9.18 14.71
C ILE A 151 13.98 -8.29 14.77
N LYS A 152 14.83 -8.47 15.80
CA LYS A 152 16.05 -7.70 16.01
C LYS A 152 17.19 -8.61 16.47
N GLN A 153 18.41 -8.28 16.05
CA GLN A 153 19.60 -8.92 16.58
C GLN A 153 19.77 -8.59 18.07
N LEU A 154 20.25 -9.55 18.84
CA LEU A 154 20.37 -9.42 20.31
C LEU A 154 21.36 -8.34 20.72
N ASP A 155 22.42 -8.16 19.94
CA ASP A 155 23.49 -7.17 20.19
C ASP A 155 23.14 -5.76 19.68
N ASP A 156 22.12 -5.64 18.83
CA ASP A 156 21.71 -4.38 18.19
C ASP A 156 20.67 -3.59 19.02
N PHE A 157 20.20 -4.11 20.15
CA PHE A 157 19.03 -3.58 20.81
C PHE A 157 19.15 -3.48 22.33
N HIS A 158 18.83 -2.33 22.88
CA HIS A 158 18.79 -2.14 24.34
C HIS A 158 17.51 -2.74 24.93
N TRP A 159 17.57 -4.01 25.34
CA TRP A 159 16.44 -4.79 25.81
C TRP A 159 15.86 -4.38 27.16
N THR A 160 16.55 -3.52 27.90
CA THR A 160 16.19 -3.16 29.28
C THR A 160 14.83 -2.49 29.43
N PHE A 161 14.31 -1.92 28.35
CA PHE A 161 13.01 -1.24 28.35
C PHE A 161 11.84 -2.09 27.80
N VAL A 162 12.10 -3.31 27.30
CA VAL A 162 11.06 -4.22 26.84
C VAL A 162 10.77 -5.24 27.92
N PRO A 163 9.52 -5.33 28.42
CA PRO A 163 9.15 -6.33 29.42
C PRO A 163 9.46 -7.75 28.95
N PRO A 164 9.85 -8.67 29.86
CA PRO A 164 10.20 -10.04 29.49
C PRO A 164 9.08 -10.80 28.76
N ASP A 165 7.82 -10.54 29.10
CA ASP A 165 6.65 -11.14 28.46
C ASP A 165 6.34 -10.56 27.07
N CYS A 166 6.98 -9.46 26.69
CA CYS A 166 6.87 -8.83 25.39
C CYS A 166 8.02 -9.21 24.44
N ARG A 167 8.80 -10.23 24.75
CA ARG A 167 9.93 -10.68 23.92
C ARG A 167 10.15 -12.17 23.96
N ILE A 168 10.64 -12.73 22.85
CA ILE A 168 11.18 -14.09 22.77
C ILE A 168 12.63 -13.96 22.30
N LEU A 169 13.56 -14.63 22.98
CA LEU A 169 14.99 -14.61 22.65
C LEU A 169 15.39 -15.89 21.95
N TYR A 170 16.14 -15.79 20.88
CA TYR A 170 16.73 -16.88 20.12
C TYR A 170 18.26 -16.71 20.10
N PRO A 171 18.96 -17.06 21.22
CA PRO A 171 20.39 -16.77 21.36
C PRO A 171 21.27 -17.48 20.33
N GLU A 172 20.89 -18.68 19.91
CA GLU A 172 21.64 -19.46 18.92
C GLU A 172 21.65 -18.82 17.53
N ASP A 173 20.59 -18.06 17.21
CA ASP A 173 20.43 -17.36 15.95
C ASP A 173 20.85 -15.87 16.05
N ASN A 174 21.26 -15.41 17.23
CA ASN A 174 21.47 -13.99 17.54
C ASN A 174 20.24 -13.12 17.22
N GLN A 175 19.04 -13.63 17.46
CA GLN A 175 17.79 -12.96 17.15
C GLN A 175 16.88 -12.83 18.37
N SER A 176 15.94 -11.91 18.26
CA SER A 176 14.86 -11.76 19.21
C SER A 176 13.58 -11.30 18.51
N LEU A 177 12.46 -11.69 19.02
CA LEU A 177 11.14 -11.27 18.58
C LEU A 177 10.51 -10.38 19.67
N VAL A 178 9.99 -9.23 19.29
CA VAL A 178 9.62 -8.16 20.22
C VAL A 178 8.23 -7.62 19.93
N ARG A 179 7.51 -7.26 20.99
CA ARG A 179 6.30 -6.46 20.96
C ARG A 179 6.50 -5.17 21.74
N LEU A 180 6.28 -4.03 21.10
CA LEU A 180 6.16 -2.73 21.75
C LEU A 180 4.67 -2.45 21.97
N GLU A 181 4.18 -2.67 23.18
CA GLU A 181 2.73 -2.63 23.47
C GLU A 181 2.09 -1.26 23.22
N LEU A 182 2.86 -0.20 23.08
CA LEU A 182 2.31 1.12 22.77
C LEU A 182 1.61 1.14 21.40
N GLU A 183 2.10 0.37 20.45
CA GLU A 183 1.61 0.36 19.10
C GLU A 183 0.30 -0.45 18.97
N ALA A 184 -0.65 0.07 18.23
CA ALA A 184 -2.00 -0.49 18.15
C ALA A 184 -2.43 -0.85 16.72
N ASP A 185 -1.49 -0.94 15.79
CA ASP A 185 -1.77 -1.22 14.38
C ASP A 185 -1.42 -2.65 13.93
N ILE A 186 -0.64 -3.39 14.70
CA ILE A 186 -0.08 -4.67 14.28
C ILE A 186 -1.17 -5.71 14.00
N GLU A 187 -2.19 -5.78 14.84
CA GLU A 187 -3.26 -6.79 14.73
C GLU A 187 -4.08 -6.62 13.45
N TYR A 188 -4.48 -5.39 13.11
CA TYR A 188 -5.23 -5.16 11.87
C TYR A 188 -4.35 -5.25 10.62
N LEU A 189 -3.08 -4.88 10.73
CA LEU A 189 -2.12 -5.04 9.64
C LEU A 189 -1.87 -6.52 9.32
N MET A 190 -1.83 -7.41 10.32
CA MET A 190 -1.73 -8.85 10.08
C MET A 190 -2.89 -9.38 9.25
N VAL A 191 -4.12 -8.89 9.45
CA VAL A 191 -5.26 -9.25 8.60
C VAL A 191 -5.04 -8.75 7.17
N GLU A 192 -4.62 -7.50 6.99
CA GLU A 192 -4.33 -6.91 5.69
C GLU A 192 -3.21 -7.67 4.96
N GLY A 193 -2.10 -7.95 5.64
CA GLY A 193 -0.95 -8.66 5.07
C GLY A 193 -1.31 -10.09 4.63
N CYS A 194 -2.02 -10.84 5.47
CA CYS A 194 -2.47 -12.18 5.12
C CYS A 194 -3.44 -12.19 3.94
N LEU A 195 -4.34 -11.21 3.85
CA LEU A 195 -5.25 -11.09 2.72
C LEU A 195 -4.51 -10.73 1.42
N GLN A 196 -3.50 -9.84 1.48
CA GLN A 196 -2.67 -9.51 0.34
C GLN A 196 -1.87 -10.72 -0.16
N ALA A 197 -1.21 -11.45 0.74
CA ALA A 197 -0.47 -12.67 0.41
C ALA A 197 -1.37 -13.73 -0.22
N TRP A 198 -2.56 -13.93 0.35
CA TRP A 198 -3.54 -14.85 -0.19
C TRP A 198 -4.05 -14.45 -1.59
N ARG A 199 -4.28 -13.15 -1.85
CA ARG A 199 -4.67 -12.69 -3.21
C ARG A 199 -3.64 -13.08 -4.26
N VAL A 200 -2.36 -13.03 -3.92
CA VAL A 200 -1.27 -13.42 -4.82
C VAL A 200 -1.20 -14.93 -5.00
N THR A 201 -1.21 -15.68 -3.90
CA THR A 201 -0.97 -17.14 -3.92
C THR A 201 -2.22 -17.95 -4.28
N GLY A 202 -3.39 -17.49 -3.86
CA GLY A 202 -4.64 -18.23 -3.97
C GLY A 202 -4.72 -19.45 -3.04
N ASP A 203 -3.85 -19.55 -2.02
CA ASP A 203 -3.82 -20.69 -1.09
C ASP A 203 -4.91 -20.56 -0.02
N ASP A 204 -6.09 -21.09 -0.33
CA ASP A 204 -7.23 -21.13 0.58
C ASP A 204 -6.94 -21.97 1.84
N ALA A 205 -6.10 -23.02 1.73
CA ALA A 205 -5.76 -23.85 2.89
C ALA A 205 -4.88 -23.08 3.89
N TRP A 206 -3.94 -22.32 3.38
CA TRP A 206 -3.11 -21.43 4.20
C TRP A 206 -3.95 -20.37 4.93
N LEU A 207 -4.82 -19.66 4.20
CA LEU A 207 -5.64 -18.61 4.81
C LEU A 207 -6.63 -19.18 5.84
N ARG A 208 -7.18 -20.39 5.62
CA ARG A 208 -8.01 -21.08 6.62
C ARG A 208 -7.27 -21.39 7.92
N ARG A 209 -5.97 -21.73 7.85
CA ARG A 209 -5.14 -21.95 9.03
C ARG A 209 -4.84 -20.64 9.77
N ALA A 210 -4.60 -19.54 9.04
CA ALA A 210 -4.33 -18.23 9.61
C ALA A 210 -5.57 -17.61 10.28
N LEU A 211 -6.77 -17.81 9.71
CA LEU A 211 -8.00 -17.10 10.09
C LEU A 211 -8.31 -17.11 11.61
N PRO A 212 -8.24 -18.22 12.36
CA PRO A 212 -8.54 -18.20 13.80
C PRO A 212 -7.59 -17.29 14.60
N ARG A 213 -6.33 -17.16 14.18
CA ARG A 213 -5.33 -16.31 14.81
C ARG A 213 -5.57 -14.83 14.49
N LEU A 214 -5.97 -14.54 13.25
CA LEU A 214 -6.36 -13.18 12.83
C LEU A 214 -7.60 -12.70 13.57
N GLU A 215 -8.63 -13.55 13.68
CA GLU A 215 -9.83 -13.27 14.48
C GLU A 215 -9.49 -12.99 15.95
N LYS A 216 -8.59 -13.77 16.54
CA LYS A 216 -8.12 -13.60 17.93
C LYS A 216 -7.37 -12.27 18.11
N GLY A 217 -6.58 -11.84 17.13
CA GLY A 217 -5.89 -10.55 17.15
C GLY A 217 -6.88 -9.37 17.17
N ILE A 218 -7.92 -9.40 16.33
CA ILE A 218 -8.96 -8.37 16.34
C ILE A 218 -9.86 -8.44 17.59
N ASP A 219 -10.08 -9.63 18.13
CA ASP A 219 -10.76 -9.77 19.43
C ASP A 219 -9.95 -9.15 20.57
N TYR A 220 -8.62 -9.28 20.58
CA TYR A 220 -7.76 -8.56 21.52
C TYR A 220 -7.97 -7.04 21.41
N MET A 221 -7.90 -6.48 20.20
CA MET A 221 -8.09 -5.05 19.96
C MET A 221 -9.43 -4.51 20.47
N THR A 222 -10.48 -5.34 20.48
CA THR A 222 -11.86 -4.91 20.70
C THR A 222 -12.47 -5.45 22.00
N ARG A 223 -11.67 -6.08 22.86
CA ARG A 223 -12.14 -6.64 24.14
C ARG A 223 -11.15 -6.44 25.29
N ASP A 224 -9.85 -6.39 25.01
CA ASP A 224 -8.85 -6.26 26.08
C ASP A 224 -8.89 -4.84 26.66
N PRO A 225 -8.92 -4.66 27.99
CA PRO A 225 -8.94 -3.35 28.63
C PRO A 225 -7.75 -2.44 28.28
N LYS A 226 -6.62 -3.00 27.85
CA LYS A 226 -5.48 -2.21 27.36
C LYS A 226 -5.77 -1.54 26.02
N ARG A 227 -6.69 -2.12 25.22
CA ARG A 227 -6.98 -1.69 23.84
C ARG A 227 -8.38 -1.20 23.61
N TRP A 228 -9.34 -1.59 24.43
CA TRP A 228 -10.74 -1.25 24.25
C TRP A 228 -11.23 -0.25 25.27
N ASP A 229 -11.84 0.81 24.82
CA ASP A 229 -12.59 1.74 25.64
C ASP A 229 -14.10 1.46 25.50
N ALA A 230 -14.68 0.82 26.51
CA ALA A 230 -16.07 0.41 26.49
C ALA A 230 -17.06 1.60 26.52
N ALA A 231 -16.64 2.74 27.07
CA ALA A 231 -17.50 3.93 27.15
C ALA A 231 -17.73 4.58 25.77
N HIS A 232 -16.72 4.53 24.92
CA HIS A 232 -16.81 5.05 23.54
C HIS A 232 -17.07 3.95 22.50
N GLY A 233 -16.82 2.65 22.86
CA GLY A 233 -16.91 1.52 21.93
C GLY A 233 -15.86 1.63 20.81
N LEU A 234 -14.64 2.03 21.16
CA LEU A 234 -13.53 2.29 20.27
C LEU A 234 -12.21 1.76 20.82
N CYS A 235 -11.27 1.46 19.94
CA CYS A 235 -9.91 1.10 20.33
C CYS A 235 -9.15 2.32 20.85
N LYS A 236 -8.35 2.10 21.90
CA LYS A 236 -7.48 3.10 22.53
C LYS A 236 -6.03 2.66 22.57
N ARG A 237 -5.14 3.62 22.78
CA ARG A 237 -3.70 3.41 22.98
C ARG A 237 -3.12 4.50 23.90
N PRO A 238 -1.88 4.37 24.37
CA PRO A 238 -1.20 5.50 25.02
C PRO A 238 -1.19 6.74 24.13
N TYR A 239 -1.32 7.91 24.75
CA TYR A 239 -1.35 9.19 24.04
C TYR A 239 -0.04 9.41 23.27
N THR A 240 -0.09 9.38 21.96
CA THR A 240 1.06 9.57 21.06
C THR A 240 0.69 10.52 19.92
N ILE A 241 1.53 10.63 18.89
CA ILE A 241 1.30 11.55 17.78
C ILE A 241 0.72 10.83 16.54
N ASP A 242 0.91 9.54 16.37
CA ASP A 242 0.37 8.77 15.25
C ASP A 242 0.28 7.27 15.54
N THR A 243 -0.36 6.50 14.64
CA THR A 243 -0.60 5.07 14.79
C THR A 243 0.68 4.25 14.82
N TRP A 244 1.70 4.63 14.06
CA TRP A 244 2.97 3.92 13.99
C TRP A 244 3.98 4.32 15.07
N ASP A 245 3.81 5.50 15.69
CA ASP A 245 4.79 6.02 16.63
C ASP A 245 4.59 5.42 18.02
N PHE A 246 5.67 4.98 18.61
CA PHE A 246 5.74 4.48 19.97
C PHE A 246 6.15 5.54 20.98
N THR A 247 6.17 6.80 20.58
CA THR A 247 6.49 7.94 21.45
C THR A 247 5.27 8.30 22.27
N ASN A 248 5.32 8.08 23.57
CA ASN A 248 4.26 8.44 24.50
C ASN A 248 4.11 9.95 24.62
N ASP A 249 3.00 10.36 25.21
CA ASP A 249 2.83 11.72 25.70
C ASP A 249 4.09 12.17 26.46
N PRO A 250 4.62 13.38 26.19
CA PRO A 250 5.83 13.89 26.85
C PRO A 250 5.72 13.93 28.37
N ARG A 251 4.50 13.84 28.93
CA ARG A 251 4.22 13.77 30.37
C ARG A 251 4.40 12.37 30.97
N SER A 252 4.46 11.31 30.15
CA SER A 252 4.46 9.92 30.60
C SER A 252 5.87 9.34 30.83
N GLY A 253 6.91 9.93 30.74
CA GLY A 253 8.25 9.37 30.95
C GLY A 253 8.75 8.40 29.88
N GLY A 254 7.98 8.04 28.87
CA GLY A 254 8.41 7.25 27.71
C GLY A 254 8.35 5.73 27.89
N ASN A 255 7.38 5.24 28.62
CA ASN A 255 7.13 3.81 28.79
C ASN A 255 6.84 3.11 27.42
N ARG A 256 7.30 1.86 27.28
CA ARG A 256 7.10 1.00 26.10
C ARG A 256 5.97 -0.02 26.29
N SER A 257 5.33 -0.02 27.44
CA SER A 257 4.18 -0.86 27.77
C SER A 257 2.94 0.00 27.96
N VAL A 258 1.77 -0.60 27.81
CA VAL A 258 0.50 0.07 28.11
C VAL A 258 0.31 0.12 29.61
N VAL A 259 0.29 1.34 30.16
CA VAL A 259 -0.01 1.63 31.55
C VAL A 259 -1.29 2.45 31.62
N LEU A 260 -2.38 1.84 32.12
CA LEU A 260 -3.73 2.42 32.04
C LEU A 260 -3.92 3.70 32.87
N THR A 261 -3.01 3.98 33.81
CA THR A 261 -3.00 5.22 34.61
C THR A 261 -2.23 6.37 33.95
N GLU A 262 -1.51 6.09 32.86
CA GLU A 262 -0.85 7.12 32.06
C GLU A 262 -1.82 7.73 31.04
N PRO A 263 -1.47 8.86 30.40
CA PRO A 263 -2.27 9.44 29.35
C PRO A 263 -2.61 8.48 28.22
N MET A 264 -3.91 8.34 27.93
CA MET A 264 -4.45 7.48 26.88
C MET A 264 -5.25 8.30 25.87
N ALA A 265 -5.42 7.78 24.65
CA ALA A 265 -6.23 8.38 23.62
C ALA A 265 -6.92 7.34 22.73
N ILE A 266 -8.00 7.73 22.11
CA ILE A 266 -8.63 7.01 20.99
C ILE A 266 -8.16 7.67 19.70
N MET A 267 -7.44 6.93 18.87
CA MET A 267 -6.88 7.42 17.62
C MET A 267 -7.69 6.92 16.42
N HIS A 268 -8.05 7.81 15.50
CA HIS A 268 -8.90 7.41 14.36
C HIS A 268 -8.19 6.44 13.42
N GLY A 269 -6.86 6.52 13.29
CA GLY A 269 -6.08 5.65 12.42
C GLY A 269 -6.17 4.19 12.82
N ASP A 270 -6.01 3.89 14.12
CA ASP A 270 -6.17 2.54 14.66
C ASP A 270 -7.60 2.02 14.40
N ASN A 271 -8.60 2.84 14.71
CA ASN A 271 -10.01 2.44 14.58
C ASN A 271 -10.43 2.24 13.12
N SER A 272 -9.96 3.05 12.17
CA SER A 272 -10.23 2.83 10.75
C SER A 272 -9.53 1.58 10.23
N GLY A 273 -8.35 1.24 10.75
CA GLY A 273 -7.66 -0.03 10.45
C GLY A 273 -8.43 -1.24 10.97
N VAL A 274 -8.92 -1.18 12.22
CA VAL A 274 -9.75 -2.25 12.81
C VAL A 274 -11.07 -2.40 12.06
N TYR A 275 -11.72 -1.30 11.65
CA TYR A 275 -12.91 -1.34 10.78
C TYR A 275 -12.64 -2.11 9.48
N GLN A 276 -11.54 -1.79 8.79
CA GLN A 276 -11.15 -2.49 7.57
C GLN A 276 -10.90 -3.98 7.83
N ALA A 277 -10.16 -4.31 8.90
CA ALA A 277 -9.85 -5.69 9.25
C ALA A 277 -11.12 -6.50 9.57
N MET A 278 -12.09 -5.93 10.28
CA MET A 278 -13.38 -6.59 10.54
C MET A 278 -14.13 -6.90 9.24
N ASN A 279 -14.16 -5.98 8.28
CA ASN A 279 -14.79 -6.22 6.97
C ASN A 279 -14.02 -7.25 6.15
N GLN A 280 -12.69 -7.26 6.23
CA GLN A 280 -11.85 -8.30 5.60
C GLN A 280 -12.10 -9.68 6.23
N LEU A 281 -12.18 -9.78 7.56
CA LEU A 281 -12.55 -11.03 8.25
C LEU A 281 -13.96 -11.48 7.89
N ALA A 282 -14.91 -10.56 7.77
CA ALA A 282 -16.26 -10.88 7.30
C ALA A 282 -16.23 -11.48 5.90
N TRP A 283 -15.50 -10.85 4.99
CA TRP A 283 -15.36 -11.33 3.61
C TRP A 283 -14.68 -12.70 3.52
N ILE A 284 -13.60 -12.93 4.31
CA ILE A 284 -12.92 -14.23 4.38
C ILE A 284 -13.87 -15.32 4.90
N ASN A 285 -14.61 -15.03 5.97
CA ASN A 285 -15.57 -15.97 6.54
C ASN A 285 -16.71 -16.32 5.56
N GLU A 286 -17.23 -15.32 4.83
CA GLU A 286 -18.25 -15.54 3.80
C GLU A 286 -17.73 -16.45 2.68
N ARG A 287 -16.53 -16.17 2.17
CA ARG A 287 -15.87 -17.00 1.17
C ARG A 287 -15.70 -18.46 1.64
N PHE A 288 -15.46 -18.67 2.92
CA PHE A 288 -15.28 -20.00 3.50
C PHE A 288 -16.59 -20.66 3.98
N GLY A 289 -17.74 -20.04 3.72
CA GLY A 289 -19.05 -20.57 4.07
C GLY A 289 -19.49 -20.33 5.53
N ASN A 290 -18.77 -19.49 6.28
CA ASN A 290 -19.07 -19.16 7.67
C ASN A 290 -20.00 -17.93 7.76
N ALA A 291 -21.18 -17.98 7.17
CA ALA A 291 -22.09 -16.84 7.03
C ALA A 291 -22.44 -16.15 8.36
N ALA A 292 -22.66 -16.90 9.44
CA ALA A 292 -22.98 -16.34 10.77
C ALA A 292 -21.81 -15.52 11.34
N LYS A 293 -20.57 -15.99 11.20
CA LYS A 293 -19.37 -15.23 11.60
C LYS A 293 -19.18 -13.99 10.73
N ALA A 294 -19.38 -14.11 9.42
CA ALA A 294 -19.31 -12.99 8.50
C ALA A 294 -20.30 -11.88 8.89
N ALA A 295 -21.54 -12.23 9.18
CA ALA A 295 -22.56 -11.29 9.64
C ALA A 295 -22.18 -10.63 10.98
N SER A 296 -21.62 -11.40 11.94
CA SER A 296 -21.15 -10.87 13.22
C SER A 296 -20.00 -9.85 13.04
N TRP A 297 -19.01 -10.13 12.17
CA TRP A 297 -17.92 -9.21 11.90
C TRP A 297 -18.41 -7.91 11.24
N ARG A 298 -19.34 -7.99 10.28
CA ARG A 298 -19.95 -6.81 9.65
C ARG A 298 -20.70 -5.96 10.67
N ALA A 299 -21.49 -6.58 11.54
CA ALA A 299 -22.24 -5.84 12.58
C ALA A 299 -21.29 -5.12 13.55
N ARG A 300 -20.19 -5.74 13.94
CA ARG A 300 -19.15 -5.10 14.78
C ARG A 300 -18.48 -3.95 14.05
N ALA A 301 -18.14 -4.11 12.76
CA ALA A 301 -17.56 -3.06 11.94
C ALA A 301 -18.50 -1.84 11.85
N GLU A 302 -19.78 -2.05 11.58
CA GLU A 302 -20.76 -0.95 11.51
C GLU A 302 -20.96 -0.23 12.86
N ALA A 303 -20.96 -0.95 13.98
CA ALA A 303 -21.00 -0.36 15.31
C ALA A 303 -19.74 0.49 15.59
N LEU A 304 -18.55 0.00 15.24
CA LEU A 304 -17.29 0.75 15.36
C LEU A 304 -17.32 2.01 14.50
N LYS A 305 -17.76 1.91 13.24
CA LYS A 305 -17.91 3.04 12.33
C LYS A 305 -18.84 4.11 12.89
N ALA A 306 -20.01 3.71 13.40
CA ALA A 306 -20.95 4.64 14.00
C ALA A 306 -20.34 5.42 15.18
N ASN A 307 -19.57 4.73 16.04
CA ASN A 307 -18.86 5.35 17.15
C ASN A 307 -17.72 6.27 16.69
N MET A 308 -17.00 5.92 15.63
CA MET A 308 -15.98 6.81 15.04
C MET A 308 -16.60 8.11 14.54
N PHE A 309 -17.74 8.05 13.82
CA PHE A 309 -18.42 9.25 13.36
C PHE A 309 -18.96 10.09 14.51
N LYS A 310 -19.47 9.44 15.56
CA LYS A 310 -19.99 10.13 16.75
C LYS A 310 -18.91 10.87 17.53
N HIS A 311 -17.71 10.31 17.67
CA HIS A 311 -16.72 10.80 18.61
C HIS A 311 -15.51 11.48 17.97
N LEU A 312 -15.19 11.16 16.71
CA LEU A 312 -13.96 11.61 16.04
C LEU A 312 -14.20 12.46 14.80
N TRP A 313 -15.43 12.43 14.22
CA TRP A 313 -15.73 13.20 13.02
C TRP A 313 -15.99 14.66 13.35
N ASN A 314 -15.22 15.59 12.74
CA ASN A 314 -15.36 17.03 12.98
C ASN A 314 -16.29 17.75 11.97
N GLY A 315 -16.93 16.99 11.09
CA GLY A 315 -17.78 17.53 10.01
C GLY A 315 -17.14 17.39 8.62
N THR A 316 -15.80 17.31 8.54
CA THR A 316 -15.05 17.20 7.28
C THR A 316 -14.14 15.99 7.25
N PHE A 317 -13.47 15.68 8.36
CA PHE A 317 -12.53 14.56 8.49
C PHE A 317 -12.53 14.01 9.92
N PHE A 318 -11.93 12.84 10.12
CA PHE A 318 -11.67 12.35 11.48
C PHE A 318 -10.50 13.11 12.08
N CYS A 319 -10.72 13.79 13.21
CA CYS A 319 -9.65 14.41 13.97
C CYS A 319 -8.63 13.36 14.44
N HIS A 320 -7.40 13.80 14.66
CA HIS A 320 -6.25 12.93 14.95
C HIS A 320 -6.56 11.95 16.08
N GLN A 321 -6.98 12.43 17.24
CA GLN A 321 -7.29 11.61 18.40
C GLN A 321 -8.23 12.30 19.39
N LEU A 322 -8.81 11.48 20.27
CA LEU A 322 -9.61 11.91 21.42
C LEU A 322 -8.85 11.53 22.69
N PRO A 323 -8.29 12.49 23.47
CA PRO A 323 -7.71 12.23 24.79
C PRO A 323 -8.77 11.66 25.76
N LEU A 324 -8.39 10.69 26.60
CA LEU A 324 -9.30 10.01 27.52
C LEU A 324 -9.11 10.48 28.98
N ASN A 325 -7.97 10.14 29.59
CA ASN A 325 -7.65 10.41 30.98
C ASN A 325 -6.62 11.53 31.15
N CYS A 326 -6.56 12.43 30.22
CA CYS A 326 -5.67 13.57 30.20
C CYS A 326 -6.28 14.72 29.40
N GLU A 327 -5.83 15.93 29.70
CA GLU A 327 -6.16 17.09 28.87
C GLU A 327 -5.39 17.04 27.54
N PRO A 328 -5.93 17.60 26.45
CA PRO A 328 -5.19 17.80 25.21
C PRO A 328 -3.91 18.60 25.47
N LEU A 329 -2.86 18.37 24.68
CA LEU A 329 -1.62 19.16 24.76
C LEU A 329 -1.81 20.62 24.35
N ASP A 330 -2.79 20.88 23.47
CA ASP A 330 -3.20 22.22 23.05
C ASP A 330 -4.65 22.22 22.54
N ALA A 331 -5.14 23.37 22.12
CA ALA A 331 -6.52 23.55 21.66
C ALA A 331 -6.83 22.99 20.26
N HIS A 332 -5.81 22.50 19.53
CA HIS A 332 -5.95 22.17 18.09
C HIS A 332 -6.26 20.69 17.80
N GLU A 333 -6.53 19.83 18.80
CA GLU A 333 -6.77 18.39 18.56
C GLU A 333 -7.87 18.11 17.54
N LYS A 334 -8.97 18.88 17.56
CA LYS A 334 -10.07 18.73 16.63
C LYS A 334 -9.79 19.22 15.21
N GLU A 335 -8.72 19.98 15.03
CA GLU A 335 -8.32 20.57 13.75
C GLU A 335 -7.20 19.78 13.07
N ARG A 336 -6.60 18.82 13.80
CA ARG A 336 -5.46 18.05 13.31
C ARG A 336 -5.88 17.01 12.30
N LEU A 337 -5.33 17.19 11.10
CA LEU A 337 -5.37 16.24 10.01
C LEU A 337 -4.09 15.41 10.05
N SER A 338 -4.18 14.13 10.39
CA SER A 338 -3.02 13.23 10.44
C SER A 338 -2.89 12.38 9.18
N LEU A 339 -1.71 11.81 8.97
CA LEU A 339 -1.43 10.91 7.85
C LEU A 339 -2.43 9.74 7.75
N SER A 340 -2.96 9.28 8.89
CA SER A 340 -3.95 8.20 8.94
C SER A 340 -5.23 8.53 8.19
N MET A 341 -5.52 9.82 7.95
CA MET A 341 -6.69 10.22 7.16
C MET A 341 -6.55 9.85 5.69
N ALA A 342 -5.33 9.90 5.14
CA ALA A 342 -5.05 9.42 3.78
C ALA A 342 -5.30 7.90 3.66
N TYR A 343 -4.96 7.12 4.69
CA TYR A 343 -5.31 5.69 4.75
C TYR A 343 -6.82 5.46 4.86
N ALA A 344 -7.53 6.27 5.66
CA ALA A 344 -8.99 6.15 5.81
C ALA A 344 -9.75 6.36 4.48
N LEU A 345 -9.20 7.15 3.54
CA LEU A 345 -9.74 7.27 2.17
C LEU A 345 -9.83 5.92 1.43
N ASN A 346 -8.96 4.96 1.78
CA ASN A 346 -8.85 3.65 1.11
C ASN A 346 -9.39 2.47 1.94
N ARG A 347 -10.10 2.75 3.04
CA ARG A 347 -10.60 1.74 3.99
C ARG A 347 -12.12 1.55 3.96
N ASP A 348 -12.81 2.08 2.96
CA ASP A 348 -14.27 1.99 2.74
C ASP A 348 -15.14 2.50 3.90
N ILE A 349 -14.58 3.28 4.80
CA ILE A 349 -15.29 3.87 5.93
C ILE A 349 -16.05 5.16 5.55
N LEU A 350 -15.62 5.83 4.49
CA LEU A 350 -16.15 7.11 4.02
C LEU A 350 -17.02 6.96 2.77
N THR A 351 -18.07 7.76 2.66
CA THR A 351 -18.78 7.93 1.39
C THR A 351 -17.92 8.69 0.37
N THR A 352 -18.32 8.65 -0.89
CA THR A 352 -17.64 9.40 -1.96
C THR A 352 -17.59 10.89 -1.67
N GLU A 353 -18.69 11.48 -1.18
CA GLU A 353 -18.79 12.90 -0.82
C GLU A 353 -17.85 13.23 0.35
N GLN A 354 -17.78 12.38 1.35
CA GLN A 354 -16.86 12.55 2.47
C GLN A 354 -15.39 12.45 2.01
N LYS A 355 -15.06 11.49 1.14
CA LYS A 355 -13.71 11.40 0.52
C LYS A 355 -13.36 12.69 -0.23
N ARG A 356 -14.29 13.25 -1.02
CA ARG A 356 -14.09 14.52 -1.71
C ARG A 356 -13.89 15.69 -0.75
N GLY A 357 -14.65 15.76 0.35
CA GLY A 357 -14.45 16.74 1.40
C GLY A 357 -13.06 16.69 2.02
N VAL A 358 -12.57 15.48 2.33
CA VAL A 358 -11.21 15.26 2.83
C VAL A 358 -10.14 15.69 1.81
N VAL A 359 -10.30 15.31 0.54
CA VAL A 359 -9.37 15.73 -0.52
C VAL A 359 -9.37 17.25 -0.70
N ALA A 360 -10.53 17.89 -0.61
CA ALA A 360 -10.62 19.35 -0.65
C ALA A 360 -9.89 20.02 0.51
N GLU A 361 -9.94 19.43 1.72
CA GLU A 361 -9.19 19.89 2.89
C GLU A 361 -7.67 19.82 2.68
N TYR A 362 -7.15 18.70 2.16
CA TYR A 362 -5.73 18.62 1.78
C TYR A 362 -5.34 19.71 0.77
N LYS A 363 -6.15 19.90 -0.27
CA LYS A 363 -5.93 20.95 -1.29
C LYS A 363 -5.94 22.36 -0.69
N ALA A 364 -6.83 22.62 0.28
CA ALA A 364 -6.90 23.91 0.98
C ALA A 364 -5.63 24.15 1.81
N ARG A 365 -5.16 23.15 2.56
CA ARG A 365 -3.94 23.25 3.37
C ARG A 365 -2.69 23.50 2.52
N ARG A 366 -2.61 22.91 1.31
CA ARG A 366 -1.53 23.24 0.37
C ARG A 366 -1.48 24.74 0.03
N LYS A 367 -2.64 25.38 -0.14
CA LYS A 367 -2.72 26.83 -0.48
C LYS A 367 -2.31 27.74 0.67
N THR A 368 -2.57 27.32 1.90
CA THR A 368 -2.31 28.12 3.10
C THR A 368 -0.91 27.94 3.66
N THR A 369 -0.24 26.83 3.36
CA THR A 369 1.11 26.56 3.79
C THR A 369 2.13 27.13 2.81
N LYS A 370 3.29 27.56 3.32
CA LYS A 370 4.42 27.94 2.45
C LYS A 370 5.21 26.72 1.96
N GLY A 371 4.75 25.52 2.30
CA GLY A 371 5.35 24.28 1.88
C GLY A 371 5.11 23.96 0.41
N PHE A 372 5.92 23.08 -0.15
CA PHE A 372 5.78 22.65 -1.54
C PHE A 372 4.72 21.54 -1.71
N SER A 373 4.19 21.00 -0.62
CA SER A 373 3.21 19.92 -0.63
C SER A 373 2.33 19.91 0.62
N GLU A 374 1.27 19.10 0.60
CA GLU A 374 0.23 18.98 1.63
C GLU A 374 0.14 17.60 2.29
N TRP A 375 0.98 16.66 1.93
CA TRP A 375 0.96 15.31 2.53
C TRP A 375 1.74 15.23 3.84
N PHE A 376 1.29 16.05 4.82
CA PHE A 376 1.86 16.11 6.16
C PHE A 376 1.68 14.79 6.93
N THR A 377 2.61 14.51 7.84
CA THR A 377 2.38 13.50 8.88
C THR A 377 1.27 13.94 9.82
N ILE A 378 1.23 15.23 10.17
CA ILE A 378 0.13 15.88 10.91
C ILE A 378 0.13 17.39 10.62
N ASP A 379 -1.06 18.01 10.56
CA ASP A 379 -1.23 19.44 10.41
C ASP A 379 -2.53 19.92 11.11
N PRO A 380 -2.48 20.95 11.97
CA PRO A 380 -1.29 21.65 12.47
C PRO A 380 -0.41 20.77 13.37
N ALA A 381 0.90 21.01 13.31
CA ALA A 381 1.86 20.33 14.17
C ALA A 381 1.71 20.76 15.64
N TYR A 382 2.11 19.90 16.58
CA TYR A 382 2.19 20.27 17.99
C TYR A 382 3.30 21.31 18.22
N SER A 383 3.01 22.34 19.00
CA SER A 383 3.94 23.43 19.30
C SER A 383 4.15 23.59 20.82
N PRO A 384 5.35 23.87 21.28
CA PRO A 384 6.59 24.11 20.51
C PRO A 384 7.25 22.82 20.00
N SER A 385 6.89 21.66 20.51
CA SER A 385 7.39 20.35 20.08
C SER A 385 6.54 19.20 20.64
N PHE A 386 6.67 18.02 20.04
CA PHE A 386 6.19 16.76 20.61
C PHE A 386 7.40 15.84 20.82
N LYS A 387 7.70 15.47 22.07
CA LYS A 387 8.84 14.60 22.44
C LYS A 387 10.16 15.04 21.76
N GLY A 388 10.47 16.31 21.79
CA GLY A 388 11.69 16.86 21.20
C GLY A 388 11.64 17.05 19.68
N ASN A 389 10.55 16.68 19.01
CA ASN A 389 10.35 16.96 17.59
C ASN A 389 9.61 18.30 17.42
N PRO A 390 10.27 19.37 16.98
CA PRO A 390 9.60 20.64 16.69
C PRO A 390 8.70 20.50 15.45
N PRO A 391 7.80 21.49 15.20
CA PRO A 391 6.98 21.53 14.00
C PRO A 391 7.79 21.33 12.72
N GLY A 392 7.29 20.49 11.81
CA GLY A 392 7.94 20.13 10.55
C GLY A 392 8.97 19.01 10.65
N ARG A 393 9.16 18.41 11.84
CA ARG A 393 10.12 17.31 12.05
C ARG A 393 9.43 15.99 12.40
N TYR A 394 9.94 14.90 11.79
CA TYR A 394 9.46 13.53 11.99
C TYR A 394 7.93 13.45 11.91
N VAL A 395 7.25 12.76 12.84
CA VAL A 395 5.79 12.68 12.86
C VAL A 395 5.09 14.00 13.21
N ASN A 396 5.82 15.02 13.64
CA ASN A 396 5.28 16.32 14.01
C ASN A 396 5.27 17.31 12.84
N GLY A 397 4.64 16.94 11.74
CA GLY A 397 4.38 17.85 10.61
C GLY A 397 5.35 17.75 9.44
N ALA A 398 6.25 16.77 9.38
CA ALA A 398 7.03 16.51 8.17
C ALA A 398 6.14 16.04 7.01
N LEU A 399 6.63 16.14 5.78
CA LEU A 399 5.96 15.57 4.62
C LEU A 399 6.37 14.11 4.42
N SER A 400 5.41 13.24 4.11
CA SER A 400 5.65 11.82 3.94
C SER A 400 5.12 11.28 2.61
N PRO A 401 5.97 10.60 1.80
CA PRO A 401 5.54 10.02 0.53
C PRO A 401 4.50 8.90 0.65
N PHE A 402 4.44 8.19 1.78
CA PHE A 402 3.40 7.21 2.01
C PHE A 402 2.02 7.87 2.18
N THR A 403 1.93 9.03 2.81
CA THR A 403 0.70 9.85 2.81
C THR A 403 0.36 10.28 1.39
N ALA A 404 1.36 10.71 0.58
CA ALA A 404 1.15 11.09 -0.81
C ALA A 404 0.55 9.95 -1.65
N GLY A 405 1.10 8.73 -1.53
CA GLY A 405 0.58 7.56 -2.25
C GLY A 405 -0.87 7.23 -1.87
N GLU A 406 -1.17 7.16 -0.58
CA GLU A 406 -2.52 6.87 -0.08
C GLU A 406 -3.52 7.98 -0.48
N LEU A 407 -3.13 9.24 -0.41
CA LEU A 407 -3.95 10.38 -0.82
C LEU A 407 -4.24 10.37 -2.34
N ALA A 408 -3.22 10.09 -3.16
CA ALA A 408 -3.39 9.99 -4.60
C ALA A 408 -4.37 8.87 -4.97
N LYS A 409 -4.22 7.69 -4.33
CA LYS A 409 -5.14 6.57 -4.53
C LYS A 409 -6.58 6.95 -4.15
N GLY A 410 -6.78 7.57 -2.98
CA GLY A 410 -8.09 8.04 -2.54
C GLY A 410 -8.70 9.11 -3.45
N ALA A 411 -7.89 10.00 -4.01
CA ALA A 411 -8.32 11.02 -4.97
C ALA A 411 -8.84 10.39 -6.27
N PHE A 412 -8.17 9.37 -6.78
CA PHE A 412 -8.65 8.62 -7.96
C PHE A 412 -10.01 7.95 -7.74
N GLU A 413 -10.32 7.55 -6.51
CA GLU A 413 -11.57 6.85 -6.19
C GLU A 413 -12.77 7.77 -5.93
N CYS A 414 -12.56 9.09 -5.85
CA CYS A 414 -13.63 10.03 -5.53
C CYS A 414 -13.86 11.14 -6.55
N GLY A 415 -13.38 10.98 -7.79
CA GLY A 415 -13.61 11.95 -8.86
C GLY A 415 -12.64 13.15 -8.85
N GLU A 416 -11.51 13.00 -8.17
CA GLU A 416 -10.44 14.00 -8.10
C GLU A 416 -9.16 13.51 -8.84
N GLU A 417 -9.36 12.89 -10.01
CA GLU A 417 -8.32 12.17 -10.75
C GLU A 417 -7.17 13.08 -11.18
N ALA A 418 -7.47 14.32 -11.58
CA ALA A 418 -6.44 15.29 -11.95
C ALA A 418 -5.53 15.63 -10.75
N TYR A 419 -6.09 15.67 -9.55
CA TYR A 419 -5.32 15.88 -8.32
C TYR A 419 -4.51 14.62 -7.95
N GLY A 420 -5.08 13.44 -8.10
CA GLY A 420 -4.33 12.18 -7.94
C GLY A 420 -3.10 12.12 -8.86
N TRP A 421 -3.27 12.52 -10.13
CA TRP A 421 -2.16 12.64 -11.07
C TRP A 421 -1.15 13.72 -10.67
N ASP A 422 -1.59 14.91 -10.24
CA ASP A 422 -0.70 15.98 -9.75
C ASP A 422 0.21 15.50 -8.62
N ILE A 423 -0.32 14.71 -7.69
CA ILE A 423 0.50 14.12 -6.61
C ILE A 423 1.55 13.17 -7.19
N LEU A 424 1.16 12.23 -8.06
CA LEU A 424 2.09 11.25 -8.66
C LEU A 424 3.17 11.92 -9.50
N ASP A 425 2.84 12.95 -10.26
CA ASP A 425 3.79 13.72 -11.07
C ASP A 425 4.79 14.49 -10.18
N ARG A 426 4.31 15.10 -9.07
CA ARG A 426 5.19 15.76 -8.09
C ARG A 426 6.14 14.76 -7.42
N VAL A 427 5.65 13.58 -7.03
CA VAL A 427 6.51 12.53 -6.47
C VAL A 427 7.53 12.05 -7.50
N ALA A 428 7.14 11.86 -8.77
CA ALA A 428 8.09 11.48 -9.82
C ALA A 428 9.21 12.52 -10.01
N LYS A 429 8.85 13.83 -9.96
CA LYS A 429 9.83 14.92 -9.99
C LYS A 429 10.75 14.92 -8.78
N MET A 430 10.24 14.59 -7.58
CA MET A 430 11.07 14.44 -6.38
C MET A 430 12.06 13.29 -6.54
N VAL A 431 11.59 12.12 -7.00
CA VAL A 431 12.46 10.96 -7.27
C VAL A 431 13.57 11.31 -8.26
N LYS A 432 13.26 12.04 -9.33
CA LYS A 432 14.24 12.52 -10.31
C LYS A 432 15.24 13.49 -9.66
N ARG A 433 14.79 14.44 -8.87
CA ARG A 433 15.63 15.40 -8.14
C ARG A 433 16.60 14.71 -7.18
N ASP A 434 16.13 13.66 -6.52
CA ASP A 434 16.84 12.96 -5.45
C ASP A 434 17.61 11.72 -5.96
N ASP A 435 18.00 11.73 -7.24
CA ASP A 435 18.82 10.70 -7.88
C ASP A 435 18.22 9.28 -7.75
N GLY A 436 16.94 9.16 -8.06
CA GLY A 436 16.21 7.89 -8.02
C GLY A 436 15.81 7.43 -6.61
N LYS A 437 15.97 8.28 -5.59
CA LYS A 437 15.59 7.98 -4.21
C LYS A 437 14.26 8.63 -3.85
N LEU A 438 13.55 8.01 -2.92
CA LEU A 438 12.40 8.59 -2.24
C LEU A 438 12.61 8.41 -0.75
N TYR A 439 12.79 9.52 -0.03
CA TYR A 439 13.12 9.48 1.39
C TYR A 439 11.88 9.32 2.25
N PHE A 440 12.08 8.83 3.47
CA PHE A 440 11.01 8.57 4.43
C PHE A 440 10.24 9.86 4.76
N LEU A 441 10.95 10.95 5.03
CA LEU A 441 10.37 12.23 5.37
C LEU A 441 11.10 13.39 4.69
N TYR A 442 10.36 14.46 4.45
CA TYR A 442 10.87 15.72 3.88
C TYR A 442 10.47 16.91 4.74
N ASP A 443 11.33 17.91 4.73
CA ASP A 443 11.04 19.19 5.38
C ASP A 443 9.92 19.92 4.63
N PRO A 444 8.85 20.37 5.34
CA PRO A 444 7.68 20.94 4.67
C PRO A 444 7.93 22.34 4.08
N VAL A 445 9.00 23.02 4.47
CA VAL A 445 9.35 24.36 3.98
C VAL A 445 10.33 24.30 2.83
N THR A 446 11.38 23.48 2.97
CA THR A 446 12.48 23.43 1.99
C THR A 446 12.33 22.30 0.98
N GLY A 447 11.49 21.29 1.26
CA GLY A 447 11.36 20.09 0.46
C GLY A 447 12.59 19.19 0.47
N GLN A 448 13.53 19.40 1.38
CA GLN A 448 14.74 18.60 1.50
C GLN A 448 14.50 17.35 2.35
N PRO A 449 15.19 16.23 2.07
CA PRO A 449 15.14 15.04 2.90
C PRO A 449 15.55 15.33 4.34
N GLN A 450 14.84 14.73 5.31
CA GLN A 450 15.14 14.88 6.74
C GLN A 450 15.98 13.73 7.33
N GLY A 451 16.39 12.77 6.53
CA GLY A 451 17.08 11.58 6.99
C GLY A 451 16.20 10.33 6.91
N GLY A 452 16.61 9.23 7.56
CA GLY A 452 15.90 7.94 7.53
C GLY A 452 16.13 7.11 6.28
N GLY A 453 16.93 7.59 5.32
CA GLY A 453 17.24 6.87 4.08
C GLY A 453 16.06 6.79 3.10
N PRO A 454 16.22 6.08 1.98
CA PRO A 454 15.13 5.78 1.07
C PRO A 454 14.02 4.98 1.77
N SER A 455 12.76 5.31 1.47
CA SER A 455 11.59 4.70 2.09
C SER A 455 10.90 3.72 1.14
N ALA A 456 11.05 2.45 1.41
CA ALA A 456 10.31 1.43 0.68
C ALA A 456 8.80 1.46 0.98
N TRP A 457 8.41 1.87 2.19
CA TRP A 457 7.01 2.10 2.53
C TRP A 457 6.39 3.21 1.65
N GLY A 458 7.04 4.37 1.56
CA GLY A 458 6.58 5.45 0.69
C GLY A 458 6.56 5.05 -0.79
N ALA A 459 7.59 4.36 -1.25
CA ALA A 459 7.68 3.86 -2.61
C ALA A 459 6.55 2.87 -2.93
N ALA A 460 6.25 1.92 -2.03
CA ALA A 460 5.17 0.94 -2.20
C ALA A 460 3.78 1.60 -2.22
N ALA A 461 3.54 2.60 -1.38
CA ALA A 461 2.28 3.36 -1.40
C ALA A 461 2.07 4.08 -2.74
N VAL A 462 3.12 4.70 -3.29
CA VAL A 462 3.06 5.36 -4.61
C VAL A 462 2.86 4.34 -5.73
N LEU A 463 3.57 3.22 -5.71
CA LEU A 463 3.38 2.13 -6.69
C LEU A 463 1.95 1.59 -6.65
N SER A 464 1.35 1.42 -5.44
CA SER A 464 -0.05 1.02 -5.29
C SER A 464 -1.02 2.07 -5.86
N ALA A 465 -0.73 3.36 -5.68
CA ALA A 465 -1.54 4.43 -6.26
C ALA A 465 -1.47 4.45 -7.80
N VAL A 466 -0.33 4.07 -8.36
CA VAL A 466 -0.21 3.91 -9.83
C VAL A 466 -0.95 2.66 -10.29
N ASP A 467 -0.78 1.52 -9.64
CA ASP A 467 -1.36 0.24 -10.06
C ASP A 467 -2.89 0.25 -9.93
N GLU A 468 -3.39 0.46 -8.71
CA GLU A 468 -4.81 0.39 -8.40
C GLU A 468 -5.55 1.70 -8.66
N GLY A 469 -4.86 2.85 -8.61
CA GLY A 469 -5.43 4.18 -8.85
C GLY A 469 -5.35 4.62 -10.31
N LEU A 470 -4.16 4.93 -10.82
CA LEU A 470 -3.97 5.49 -12.16
C LEU A 470 -4.23 4.46 -13.28
N ALA A 471 -3.57 3.30 -13.21
CA ALA A 471 -3.80 2.20 -14.15
C ALA A 471 -5.14 1.50 -13.89
N GLY A 472 -5.65 1.63 -12.66
CA GLY A 472 -6.97 1.19 -12.27
C GLY A 472 -7.17 -0.32 -12.32
N VAL A 473 -6.12 -1.11 -12.07
CA VAL A 473 -6.16 -2.57 -12.06
C VAL A 473 -6.28 -3.06 -10.62
N GLN A 474 -7.49 -3.39 -10.20
CA GLN A 474 -7.73 -3.90 -8.85
C GLN A 474 -8.16 -5.36 -8.88
N ASP A 475 -7.42 -6.21 -8.17
CA ASP A 475 -7.80 -7.62 -7.95
C ASP A 475 -8.91 -7.70 -6.89
N LEU A 476 -10.12 -8.03 -7.32
CA LEU A 476 -11.29 -8.17 -6.44
C LEU A 476 -11.44 -9.58 -5.87
N ASP A 477 -10.58 -10.52 -6.25
CA ASP A 477 -10.63 -11.91 -5.79
C ASP A 477 -9.19 -12.40 -5.49
N VAL A 478 -8.72 -13.38 -6.21
CA VAL A 478 -7.34 -13.90 -6.18
C VAL A 478 -6.79 -14.00 -7.60
N GLN A 479 -5.50 -13.73 -7.74
CA GLN A 479 -4.78 -13.96 -9.00
C GLN A 479 -5.45 -13.29 -10.21
N TYR A 480 -6.08 -12.14 -9.97
CA TYR A 480 -6.82 -11.37 -10.97
C TYR A 480 -7.99 -12.13 -11.63
N ARG A 481 -8.60 -13.14 -10.97
CA ARG A 481 -9.77 -13.83 -11.52
C ARG A 481 -10.97 -12.91 -11.71
N LYS A 482 -11.06 -11.86 -10.88
CA LYS A 482 -12.05 -10.79 -11.00
C LYS A 482 -11.35 -9.45 -10.88
N ILE A 483 -11.47 -8.62 -11.91
CA ILE A 483 -10.82 -7.31 -11.97
C ILE A 483 -11.88 -6.21 -11.95
N ARG A 484 -11.66 -5.17 -11.10
CA ARG A 484 -12.18 -3.84 -11.39
C ARG A 484 -11.14 -3.12 -12.26
N PHE A 485 -11.57 -2.72 -13.45
CA PHE A 485 -10.72 -2.02 -14.40
C PHE A 485 -11.20 -0.58 -14.54
N ALA A 486 -10.52 0.33 -13.86
CA ALA A 486 -10.88 1.75 -13.73
C ALA A 486 -9.69 2.65 -14.11
N PRO A 487 -9.21 2.62 -15.36
CA PRO A 487 -8.04 3.37 -15.78
C PRO A 487 -8.31 4.87 -15.86
N ARG A 488 -7.35 5.67 -15.42
CA ARG A 488 -7.45 7.14 -15.36
C ARG A 488 -6.35 7.84 -16.18
N TRP A 489 -5.78 7.16 -17.18
CA TRP A 489 -4.76 7.74 -18.06
C TRP A 489 -5.23 8.99 -18.81
N ALA A 490 -6.54 9.20 -18.93
CA ALA A 490 -7.15 10.38 -19.56
C ALA A 490 -6.79 11.72 -18.88
N VAL A 491 -6.33 11.72 -17.60
CA VAL A 491 -5.88 12.94 -16.91
C VAL A 491 -4.39 13.18 -17.02
N THR A 492 -3.66 12.30 -17.71
CA THR A 492 -2.22 12.41 -17.93
C THR A 492 -1.90 13.01 -19.29
N PRO A 493 -0.67 13.49 -19.52
CA PRO A 493 -0.25 13.92 -20.85
C PRO A 493 0.04 12.75 -21.83
N PHE A 494 -0.23 11.50 -21.43
CA PHE A 494 0.12 10.31 -22.21
C PHE A 494 -1.05 9.87 -23.09
N ALA A 495 -1.09 10.37 -24.33
CA ALA A 495 -2.15 10.05 -25.28
C ALA A 495 -2.23 8.56 -25.65
N GLU A 496 -1.12 7.85 -25.58
CA GLU A 496 -1.02 6.41 -25.81
C GLU A 496 0.02 5.78 -24.88
N GLY A 497 -0.14 4.49 -24.59
CA GLY A 497 0.84 3.79 -23.78
C GLY A 497 0.47 2.36 -23.43
N ARG A 498 1.33 1.77 -22.62
CA ARG A 498 1.19 0.40 -22.08
C ARG A 498 1.56 0.35 -20.62
N TYR A 499 0.78 -0.41 -19.84
CA TYR A 499 1.06 -0.69 -18.44
C TYR A 499 1.00 -2.19 -18.19
N LEU A 500 2.01 -2.73 -17.52
CA LEU A 500 2.09 -4.13 -17.14
C LEU A 500 2.07 -4.25 -15.62
N THR A 501 1.21 -5.11 -15.11
CA THR A 501 1.15 -5.51 -13.71
C THR A 501 0.90 -7.02 -13.59
N GLY A 502 0.98 -7.56 -12.39
CA GLY A 502 0.73 -8.98 -12.18
C GLY A 502 1.32 -9.49 -10.88
N TYR A 503 1.30 -10.81 -10.71
CA TYR A 503 1.88 -11.52 -9.58
C TYR A 503 2.86 -12.59 -10.08
N GLU A 504 4.16 -12.39 -9.86
CA GLU A 504 5.18 -13.34 -10.28
C GLU A 504 5.03 -14.69 -9.57
N ALA A 505 4.72 -14.69 -8.27
CA ALA A 505 4.56 -15.92 -7.49
C ALA A 505 3.50 -16.88 -8.07
N SER A 506 2.44 -16.36 -8.67
CA SER A 506 1.38 -17.16 -9.29
C SER A 506 1.41 -17.10 -10.82
N HIS A 507 2.42 -16.48 -11.44
CA HIS A 507 2.56 -16.33 -12.89
C HIS A 507 1.33 -15.69 -13.56
N LYS A 508 0.71 -14.71 -12.92
CA LYS A 508 -0.43 -13.98 -13.45
C LYS A 508 0.01 -12.59 -13.89
N THR A 509 -0.34 -12.23 -15.11
CA THR A 509 0.02 -10.93 -15.72
C THR A 509 -1.20 -10.24 -16.27
N VAL A 510 -1.25 -8.93 -16.10
CA VAL A 510 -2.25 -8.03 -16.67
C VAL A 510 -1.52 -7.01 -17.56
N ASP A 511 -1.88 -6.95 -18.84
CA ASP A 511 -1.32 -6.03 -19.84
C ASP A 511 -2.42 -5.07 -20.27
N VAL A 512 -2.21 -3.78 -20.02
CA VAL A 512 -3.12 -2.70 -20.38
C VAL A 512 -2.46 -1.83 -21.44
N ARG A 513 -3.15 -1.57 -22.55
CA ARG A 513 -2.72 -0.60 -23.54
C ARG A 513 -3.84 0.41 -23.79
N TRP A 514 -3.48 1.63 -24.09
CA TRP A 514 -4.47 2.68 -24.36
C TRP A 514 -4.05 3.60 -25.49
N ILE A 515 -5.06 4.21 -26.09
CA ILE A 515 -4.91 5.34 -27.01
C ILE A 515 -6.11 6.27 -26.89
N PHE A 516 -5.84 7.56 -26.85
CA PHE A 516 -6.84 8.62 -26.91
C PHE A 516 -6.74 9.37 -28.21
N THR A 517 -7.88 9.64 -28.86
CA THR A 517 -7.99 10.42 -30.10
C THR A 517 -9.17 11.39 -30.00
N ASP A 518 -9.33 12.24 -31.00
CA ASP A 518 -10.49 13.12 -31.07
C ASP A 518 -11.81 12.38 -31.27
N LYS A 519 -11.79 11.18 -31.83
CA LYS A 519 -12.97 10.37 -32.17
C LYS A 519 -13.41 9.43 -31.04
N GLY A 520 -12.53 9.16 -30.08
CA GLY A 520 -12.77 8.22 -29.01
C GLY A 520 -11.50 7.76 -28.31
N PHE A 521 -11.63 6.78 -27.44
CA PHE A 521 -10.48 6.12 -26.83
C PHE A 521 -10.64 4.61 -26.84
N ARG A 522 -9.51 3.93 -26.73
CA ARG A 522 -9.45 2.48 -26.66
C ARG A 522 -8.58 2.04 -25.50
N TYR A 523 -9.05 1.00 -24.79
CA TYR A 523 -8.25 0.21 -23.87
C TYR A 523 -8.23 -1.24 -24.33
N HIS A 524 -7.03 -1.79 -24.44
CA HIS A 524 -6.84 -3.23 -24.62
C HIS A 524 -6.36 -3.81 -23.30
N LEU A 525 -7.18 -4.65 -22.68
CA LEU A 525 -6.88 -5.36 -21.44
C LEU A 525 -6.68 -6.84 -21.74
N ARG A 526 -5.46 -7.35 -21.51
CA ARG A 526 -5.17 -8.78 -21.51
C ARG A 526 -4.90 -9.22 -20.08
N SER A 527 -5.64 -10.20 -19.59
CA SER A 527 -5.61 -10.61 -18.18
C SER A 527 -6.10 -12.04 -17.99
N PRO A 528 -5.81 -12.69 -16.85
CA PRO A 528 -6.40 -13.98 -16.48
C PRO A 528 -7.84 -13.85 -15.96
N ALA A 529 -8.46 -12.68 -16.04
CA ALA A 529 -9.76 -12.42 -15.45
C ALA A 529 -10.87 -13.24 -16.13
N GLN A 530 -11.75 -13.80 -15.31
CA GLN A 530 -13.00 -14.40 -15.75
C GLN A 530 -14.10 -13.33 -15.90
N THR A 531 -14.01 -12.26 -15.08
CA THR A 531 -14.93 -11.12 -15.14
C THR A 531 -14.16 -9.82 -14.94
N VAL A 532 -14.55 -8.80 -15.72
CA VAL A 532 -14.02 -7.45 -15.64
C VAL A 532 -15.18 -6.49 -15.38
N GLN A 533 -15.07 -5.73 -14.28
CA GLN A 533 -15.93 -4.60 -14.00
C GLN A 533 -15.23 -3.33 -14.52
N ALA A 534 -15.58 -2.92 -15.72
CA ALA A 534 -15.00 -1.74 -16.35
C ALA A 534 -15.67 -0.46 -15.82
N HIS A 535 -14.84 0.54 -15.49
CA HIS A 535 -15.23 1.88 -15.04
C HIS A 535 -14.29 2.88 -15.70
N LEU A 536 -14.56 3.18 -16.98
CA LEU A 536 -13.63 3.86 -17.87
C LEU A 536 -13.82 5.37 -17.81
N LEU A 537 -12.81 6.09 -17.31
CA LEU A 537 -12.84 7.54 -17.22
C LEU A 537 -12.95 8.18 -18.61
N VAL A 538 -13.96 9.03 -18.79
CA VAL A 538 -14.17 9.80 -20.03
C VAL A 538 -13.32 11.07 -19.97
N PRO A 539 -12.49 11.37 -20.98
CA PRO A 539 -11.77 12.63 -21.04
C PRO A 539 -12.69 13.84 -20.92
N SER A 540 -12.21 14.89 -20.24
CA SER A 540 -12.98 16.11 -20.00
C SER A 540 -13.53 16.71 -21.30
N GLY A 541 -14.78 17.17 -21.26
CA GLY A 541 -15.47 17.79 -22.41
C GLY A 541 -15.97 16.80 -23.47
N LYS A 542 -15.69 15.50 -23.35
CA LYS A 542 -16.16 14.48 -24.32
C LYS A 542 -17.46 13.82 -23.84
N THR A 543 -18.28 13.37 -24.79
CA THR A 543 -19.55 12.67 -24.50
C THR A 543 -19.56 11.34 -25.22
N PRO A 544 -19.56 10.20 -24.51
CA PRO A 544 -19.63 8.87 -25.14
C PRO A 544 -20.97 8.67 -25.85
N LYS A 545 -20.91 8.11 -27.04
CA LYS A 545 -22.09 7.74 -27.85
C LYS A 545 -22.25 6.23 -28.00
N ALA A 546 -21.12 5.51 -28.04
CA ALA A 546 -21.13 4.07 -28.21
C ALA A 546 -19.94 3.43 -27.49
N LEU A 547 -20.15 2.20 -27.05
CA LEU A 547 -19.12 1.28 -26.55
C LEU A 547 -19.10 0.05 -27.44
N ARG A 548 -17.92 -0.36 -27.86
CA ARG A 548 -17.68 -1.69 -28.41
C ARG A 548 -16.73 -2.46 -27.51
N VAL A 549 -17.00 -3.74 -27.34
CA VAL A 549 -16.12 -4.68 -26.64
C VAL A 549 -15.80 -5.84 -27.58
N ASN A 550 -14.52 -6.07 -27.83
CA ASN A 550 -14.04 -7.08 -28.80
C ASN A 550 -14.73 -6.93 -30.17
N GLY A 551 -14.86 -5.67 -30.65
CA GLY A 551 -15.47 -5.31 -31.93
C GLY A 551 -17.00 -5.38 -31.99
N ARG A 552 -17.68 -5.78 -30.91
CA ARG A 552 -19.15 -5.87 -30.84
C ARG A 552 -19.72 -4.71 -30.02
N GLU A 553 -20.78 -4.12 -30.51
CA GLU A 553 -21.50 -3.08 -29.79
C GLU A 553 -22.07 -3.64 -28.49
N MET A 554 -21.92 -2.87 -27.40
CA MET A 554 -22.33 -3.25 -26.07
C MET A 554 -23.05 -2.10 -25.38
N ALA A 555 -24.14 -2.41 -24.68
CA ALA A 555 -24.79 -1.45 -23.81
C ALA A 555 -23.87 -1.08 -22.62
N PHE A 556 -23.91 0.18 -22.21
CA PHE A 556 -23.15 0.69 -21.08
C PHE A 556 -23.99 1.64 -20.23
N VAL A 557 -23.54 1.87 -19.00
CA VAL A 557 -24.11 2.89 -18.12
C VAL A 557 -23.13 4.07 -18.08
N LEU A 558 -23.66 5.28 -18.24
CA LEU A 558 -22.90 6.49 -17.97
C LEU A 558 -23.09 6.90 -16.51
N SER A 559 -22.05 6.73 -15.70
CA SER A 559 -22.05 7.12 -14.30
C SER A 559 -21.23 8.39 -14.07
N THR A 560 -21.45 9.02 -12.91
CA THR A 560 -20.78 10.25 -12.52
C THR A 560 -20.25 10.12 -11.09
N VAL A 561 -18.99 10.53 -10.89
CA VAL A 561 -18.36 10.68 -9.57
C VAL A 561 -17.81 12.09 -9.49
N GLY A 562 -18.41 12.94 -8.66
CA GLY A 562 -18.13 14.37 -8.71
C GLY A 562 -18.44 14.96 -10.09
N GLU A 563 -17.45 15.56 -10.72
CA GLU A 563 -17.57 16.11 -12.10
C GLU A 563 -17.10 15.11 -13.17
N SER A 564 -16.50 14.00 -12.75
CA SER A 564 -15.95 12.99 -13.66
C SER A 564 -17.04 12.05 -14.15
N ARG A 565 -16.99 11.72 -15.46
CA ARG A 565 -17.93 10.79 -16.09
C ARG A 565 -17.22 9.51 -16.47
N TYR A 566 -17.94 8.40 -16.35
CA TYR A 566 -17.41 7.07 -16.61
C TYR A 566 -18.35 6.24 -17.48
N VAL A 567 -17.77 5.41 -18.31
CA VAL A 567 -18.46 4.34 -19.03
C VAL A 567 -18.32 3.07 -18.24
N ASP A 568 -19.44 2.56 -17.72
CA ASP A 568 -19.52 1.35 -16.90
C ASP A 568 -20.05 0.17 -17.70
N ALA A 569 -19.32 -0.95 -17.62
CA ALA A 569 -19.71 -2.20 -18.26
C ALA A 569 -19.15 -3.40 -17.49
N ALA A 570 -19.93 -4.49 -17.44
CA ALA A 570 -19.47 -5.80 -16.94
C ALA A 570 -19.16 -6.70 -18.13
N VAL A 571 -17.92 -7.21 -18.19
CA VAL A 571 -17.41 -7.93 -19.36
C VAL A 571 -16.84 -9.28 -18.95
N THR A 572 -17.11 -10.31 -19.75
CA THR A 572 -16.38 -11.58 -19.72
C THR A 572 -15.33 -11.54 -20.83
N PRO A 573 -14.03 -11.55 -20.50
CA PRO A 573 -12.96 -11.54 -21.50
C PRO A 573 -13.06 -12.75 -22.44
N GLN A 574 -12.73 -12.57 -23.71
CA GLN A 574 -12.61 -13.64 -24.69
C GLN A 574 -11.13 -14.01 -24.86
N ASP A 575 -10.77 -15.25 -24.60
CA ASP A 575 -9.38 -15.72 -24.62
C ASP A 575 -8.43 -14.84 -23.78
N GLY A 576 -8.93 -14.35 -22.64
CA GLY A 576 -8.20 -13.47 -21.74
C GLY A 576 -8.09 -12.02 -22.21
N VAL A 577 -8.85 -11.62 -23.24
CA VAL A 577 -8.82 -10.25 -23.81
C VAL A 577 -10.17 -9.56 -23.64
N ALA A 578 -10.14 -8.32 -23.20
CA ALA A 578 -11.23 -7.36 -23.28
C ALA A 578 -10.73 -6.09 -23.96
N ASP A 579 -11.22 -5.82 -25.15
CA ASP A 579 -10.83 -4.69 -25.97
C ASP A 579 -11.98 -3.67 -25.98
N PHE A 580 -11.83 -2.59 -25.24
CA PHE A 580 -12.83 -1.54 -25.06
C PHE A 580 -12.60 -0.40 -26.05
N GLU A 581 -13.60 -0.03 -26.82
CA GLU A 581 -13.58 1.11 -27.73
C GLU A 581 -14.76 2.02 -27.42
N VAL A 582 -14.48 3.23 -26.95
CA VAL A 582 -15.50 4.24 -26.64
C VAL A 582 -15.45 5.33 -27.70
N PHE A 583 -16.58 5.62 -28.34
CA PHE A 583 -16.74 6.63 -29.37
C PHE A 583 -17.45 7.87 -28.85
N TYR A 584 -17.03 9.05 -29.32
CA TYR A 584 -17.61 10.35 -28.98
C TYR A 584 -18.64 10.83 -30.01
#